data_e61c03a96fa225e10255ed8b6cfe341f
#
_entry.id   e61c03a96fa225e10255ed8b6cfe341f
#
_cell.length_a   1.000
_cell.length_b   1.000
_cell.length_c   1.000
_cell.angle_alpha   90.00
_cell.angle_beta   90.00
_cell.angle_gamma   90.00
#
_symmetry.space_group_name_H-M   'P 1'
#
loop_
_entity.id
_entity.type
_entity.pdbx_description
1 polymer ?
#
loop_
_entity_poly.entity_id
_entity_poly.type
_entity_poly.pdbx_seq_one_letter_code
_entity_poly.pdbx_strand_id
1 'polypeptide(L)'
;LLTARLALRYGLANHLAGGTHHAHPEFGSGFCIFNDCAVAARVLLRRHEVEKILIVDLDVHQGDGSAACFQADERVTTFSVHAASNFPLRKVNSDIDIPLPDGTEDQDYLAAIGDQLPDVLDQLRPQLVLFNAGVDPHRDDRLGRLHLSNDGLLMRDRLVLDACLRRKIPVATVIGGGYDNLEPLVRRHAIVFRAAAEQARLFNLA
;
A
#
# COMPACT_ATOMS: atom_id res chain seq x y z
N LEU A 1 -2.82 6.00 -12.42
CA LEU A 1 -4.14 6.55 -12.76
C LEU A 1 -5.01 5.56 -13.57
N LEU A 2 -4.51 4.94 -14.66
CA LEU A 2 -5.28 3.95 -15.41
C LEU A 2 -5.71 2.78 -14.52
N THR A 3 -4.79 2.23 -13.74
CA THR A 3 -5.07 1.14 -12.80
C THR A 3 -6.15 1.52 -11.79
N ALA A 4 -6.10 2.72 -11.24
CA ALA A 4 -7.11 3.22 -10.31
C ALA A 4 -8.52 3.29 -10.98
N ARG A 5 -8.60 3.76 -12.23
CA ARG A 5 -9.85 3.77 -12.98
C ARG A 5 -10.36 2.36 -13.34
N LEU A 6 -9.45 1.46 -13.65
CA LEU A 6 -9.81 0.04 -13.87
C LEU A 6 -10.33 -0.59 -12.58
N ALA A 7 -9.72 -0.28 -11.43
CA ALA A 7 -10.22 -0.73 -10.13
C ALA A 7 -11.63 -0.19 -9.84
N LEU A 8 -11.88 1.09 -10.08
CA LEU A 8 -13.22 1.69 -9.94
C LEU A 8 -14.27 1.00 -10.82
N ARG A 9 -13.86 0.51 -11.99
CA ARG A 9 -14.77 -0.16 -12.95
C ARG A 9 -14.97 -1.63 -12.63
N TYR A 10 -13.92 -2.35 -12.22
CA TYR A 10 -13.90 -3.81 -12.11
C TYR A 10 -13.76 -4.33 -10.68
N GLY A 11 -13.60 -3.42 -9.68
CA GLY A 11 -13.42 -3.74 -8.27
C GLY A 11 -11.96 -3.96 -7.87
N LEU A 12 -11.11 -4.49 -8.75
CA LEU A 12 -9.70 -4.77 -8.47
C LEU A 12 -8.86 -4.59 -9.74
N ALA A 13 -7.72 -3.91 -9.61
CA ALA A 13 -6.73 -3.80 -10.67
C ALA A 13 -5.32 -3.70 -10.10
N ASN A 14 -4.35 -4.31 -10.78
CA ASN A 14 -2.97 -4.31 -10.35
C ASN A 14 -2.07 -3.58 -11.36
N HIS A 15 -1.13 -2.79 -10.84
CA HIS A 15 -0.08 -2.15 -11.63
C HIS A 15 1.24 -2.89 -11.46
N LEU A 16 1.93 -3.19 -12.58
CA LEU A 16 3.21 -3.92 -12.59
C LEU A 16 4.42 -3.03 -12.24
N ALA A 17 4.20 -1.86 -11.71
CA ALA A 17 5.20 -0.87 -11.30
C ALA A 17 4.60 0.05 -10.23
N GLY A 18 5.28 1.14 -9.91
CA GLY A 18 4.77 2.17 -9.01
C GLY A 18 5.05 1.91 -7.54
N GLY A 19 4.42 2.70 -6.68
CA GLY A 19 4.70 2.72 -5.25
C GLY A 19 5.83 3.68 -4.88
N THR A 20 5.99 4.76 -5.65
CA THR A 20 7.04 5.77 -5.45
C THR A 20 6.66 6.78 -4.36
N HIS A 21 6.44 6.27 -3.16
CA HIS A 21 5.79 6.91 -2.02
C HIS A 21 6.66 7.93 -1.27
N HIS A 22 7.97 8.00 -1.54
CA HIS A 22 8.87 8.96 -0.90
C HIS A 22 8.96 10.30 -1.61
N ALA A 23 8.43 10.44 -2.83
CA ALA A 23 8.45 11.73 -3.49
C ALA A 23 7.48 12.71 -2.84
N HIS A 24 8.03 13.82 -2.37
CA HIS A 24 7.31 14.94 -1.76
C HIS A 24 6.73 15.89 -2.82
N PRO A 25 5.86 16.84 -2.43
CA PRO A 25 5.30 17.83 -3.38
C PRO A 25 6.36 18.64 -4.13
N GLU A 26 7.50 18.91 -3.51
CA GLU A 26 8.51 19.85 -4.05
C GLU A 26 9.86 19.20 -4.35
N PHE A 27 10.10 17.94 -3.93
CA PHE A 27 11.38 17.27 -4.15
C PHE A 27 11.23 15.74 -4.20
N GLY A 28 12.15 15.12 -4.93
CA GLY A 28 12.29 13.66 -4.94
C GLY A 28 13.09 13.15 -3.75
N SER A 29 12.77 11.96 -3.25
CA SER A 29 13.43 11.32 -2.12
C SER A 29 13.36 9.80 -2.26
N GLY A 30 14.19 9.02 -1.56
CA GLY A 30 14.05 7.57 -1.45
C GLY A 30 13.90 6.84 -2.80
N PHE A 31 14.74 7.17 -3.79
CA PHE A 31 14.65 6.68 -5.17
C PHE A 31 13.40 7.10 -5.96
N CYS A 32 12.57 7.97 -5.40
CA CYS A 32 11.31 8.41 -5.98
C CYS A 32 11.44 9.85 -6.51
N ILE A 33 10.96 10.09 -7.74
CA ILE A 33 10.93 11.41 -8.37
C ILE A 33 9.51 11.98 -8.37
N PHE A 34 8.53 11.18 -8.74
CA PHE A 34 7.11 11.52 -8.68
C PHE A 34 6.37 10.51 -7.80
N ASN A 35 5.44 10.98 -6.98
CA ASN A 35 4.58 10.12 -6.18
C ASN A 35 3.36 9.71 -7.03
N ASP A 36 3.40 8.51 -7.57
CA ASP A 36 2.40 8.01 -8.52
C ASP A 36 1.02 7.81 -7.88
N CYS A 37 0.96 7.37 -6.62
CA CYS A 37 -0.28 7.26 -5.85
C CYS A 37 -0.88 8.64 -5.57
N ALA A 38 -0.04 9.61 -5.16
CA ALA A 38 -0.48 10.97 -4.92
C ALA A 38 -0.99 11.65 -6.19
N VAL A 39 -0.30 11.47 -7.32
CA VAL A 39 -0.75 11.98 -8.62
C VAL A 39 -2.09 11.36 -9.02
N ALA A 40 -2.23 10.03 -8.88
CA ALA A 40 -3.49 9.35 -9.19
C ALA A 40 -4.65 9.86 -8.33
N ALA A 41 -4.45 9.95 -7.01
CA ALA A 41 -5.45 10.46 -6.07
C ALA A 41 -5.87 11.89 -6.39
N ARG A 42 -4.90 12.79 -6.58
CA ARG A 42 -5.17 14.20 -6.93
C ARG A 42 -5.97 14.34 -8.22
N VAL A 43 -5.65 13.55 -9.27
CA VAL A 43 -6.37 13.61 -10.54
C VAL A 43 -7.80 13.13 -10.40
N LEU A 44 -8.04 12.02 -9.69
CA LEU A 44 -9.37 11.46 -9.47
C LEU A 44 -10.26 12.42 -8.67
N LEU A 45 -9.73 12.98 -7.57
CA LEU A 45 -10.44 13.96 -6.76
C LEU A 45 -10.74 15.25 -7.52
N ARG A 46 -9.77 15.77 -8.29
CA ARG A 46 -9.94 17.00 -9.08
C ARG A 46 -10.97 16.83 -10.19
N ARG A 47 -11.12 15.61 -10.72
CA ARG A 47 -12.12 15.29 -11.74
C ARG A 47 -13.47 14.84 -11.17
N HIS A 48 -13.62 14.85 -9.84
CA HIS A 48 -14.82 14.37 -9.15
C HIS A 48 -15.18 12.91 -9.52
N GLU A 49 -14.17 12.10 -9.84
CA GLU A 49 -14.37 10.65 -10.09
C GLU A 49 -14.57 9.89 -8.77
N VAL A 50 -14.01 10.40 -7.68
CA VAL A 50 -14.18 9.94 -6.29
C VAL A 50 -14.11 11.14 -5.34
N GLU A 51 -14.62 10.98 -4.12
CA GLU A 51 -14.59 12.01 -3.07
C GLU A 51 -13.67 11.66 -1.91
N LYS A 52 -13.47 10.35 -1.64
CA LYS A 52 -12.61 9.85 -0.56
C LYS A 52 -11.73 8.70 -1.03
N ILE A 53 -10.45 8.79 -0.71
CA ILE A 53 -9.44 7.78 -1.03
C ILE A 53 -8.69 7.40 0.25
N LEU A 54 -8.39 6.11 0.41
CA LEU A 54 -7.45 5.61 1.40
C LEU A 54 -6.21 5.11 0.67
N ILE A 55 -5.04 5.59 1.08
CA ILE A 55 -3.74 5.05 0.67
C ILE A 55 -3.29 4.09 1.78
N VAL A 56 -3.23 2.80 1.48
CA VAL A 56 -2.69 1.76 2.36
C VAL A 56 -1.28 1.47 1.91
N ASP A 57 -0.31 1.90 2.70
CA ASP A 57 1.11 1.73 2.42
C ASP A 57 1.71 0.68 3.35
N LEU A 58 2.06 -0.48 2.78
CA LEU A 58 2.64 -1.62 3.49
C LEU A 58 4.06 -1.94 2.98
N ASP A 59 4.72 -0.98 2.36
CA ASP A 59 6.15 -0.96 2.16
C ASP A 59 6.86 -0.92 3.53
N VAL A 60 8.08 -1.48 3.64
CA VAL A 60 8.82 -1.46 4.90
C VAL A 60 9.20 -0.05 5.36
N HIS A 61 9.29 0.87 4.40
CA HIS A 61 9.56 2.28 4.64
C HIS A 61 8.27 3.06 4.85
N GLN A 62 8.29 4.07 5.72
CA GLN A 62 7.14 4.97 5.82
C GLN A 62 6.92 5.74 4.52
N GLY A 63 5.68 5.85 4.07
CA GLY A 63 5.30 6.66 2.91
C GLY A 63 5.27 8.15 3.21
N ASP A 64 6.42 8.73 3.60
CA ASP A 64 6.55 10.12 4.02
C ASP A 64 6.15 11.14 2.94
N GLY A 65 6.48 10.86 1.68
CA GLY A 65 6.06 11.68 0.55
C GLY A 65 4.55 11.66 0.34
N SER A 66 3.93 10.49 0.48
CA SER A 66 2.47 10.36 0.40
C SER A 66 1.79 11.13 1.54
N ALA A 67 2.27 10.97 2.79
CA ALA A 67 1.79 11.74 3.93
C ALA A 67 1.93 13.26 3.68
N ALA A 68 3.11 13.72 3.24
CA ALA A 68 3.36 15.14 2.95
C ALA A 68 2.42 15.69 1.86
N CYS A 69 2.08 14.89 0.84
CA CYS A 69 1.18 15.31 -0.22
C CYS A 69 -0.25 15.59 0.25
N PHE A 70 -0.69 14.99 1.36
CA PHE A 70 -2.09 15.04 1.79
C PHE A 70 -2.32 15.59 3.20
N GLN A 71 -1.30 16.11 3.91
CA GLN A 71 -1.44 16.67 5.26
C GLN A 71 -2.59 17.66 5.47
N ALA A 72 -3.02 18.34 4.42
CA ALA A 72 -4.08 19.35 4.47
C ALA A 72 -5.30 18.98 3.60
N ASP A 73 -5.46 17.70 3.24
CA ASP A 73 -6.54 17.26 2.35
C ASP A 73 -7.30 16.07 2.96
N GLU A 74 -8.31 16.35 3.75
CA GLU A 74 -9.15 15.35 4.45
C GLU A 74 -9.87 14.34 3.52
N ARG A 75 -9.80 14.53 2.21
CA ARG A 75 -10.37 13.59 1.23
C ARG A 75 -9.47 12.39 0.99
N VAL A 76 -8.20 12.47 1.38
CA VAL A 76 -7.24 11.36 1.31
C VAL A 76 -6.74 11.06 2.70
N THR A 77 -6.93 9.82 3.13
CA THR A 77 -6.35 9.31 4.36
C THR A 77 -5.14 8.45 4.02
N THR A 78 -4.07 8.62 4.76
CA THR A 78 -2.83 7.85 4.62
C THR A 78 -2.66 6.91 5.81
N PHE A 79 -2.46 5.62 5.50
CA PHE A 79 -2.26 4.53 6.46
C PHE A 79 -0.93 3.86 6.14
N SER A 80 0.03 3.89 7.07
CA SER A 80 1.37 3.34 6.86
C SER A 80 1.75 2.36 7.96
N VAL A 81 2.11 1.12 7.58
CA VAL A 81 2.72 0.13 8.49
C VAL A 81 4.15 -0.08 8.05
N HIS A 82 5.10 0.29 8.88
CA HIS A 82 6.51 0.35 8.51
C HIS A 82 7.45 -0.02 9.66
N ALA A 83 8.68 -0.38 9.35
CA ALA A 83 9.71 -0.54 10.38
C ALA A 83 10.09 0.83 10.95
N ALA A 84 10.01 0.97 12.28
CA ALA A 84 10.25 2.23 12.98
C ALA A 84 11.62 2.85 12.66
N SER A 85 12.64 2.01 12.52
CA SER A 85 14.03 2.42 12.30
C SER A 85 14.43 2.54 10.82
N ASN A 86 13.59 2.09 9.86
CA ASN A 86 13.86 2.24 8.45
C ASN A 86 13.77 3.70 7.99
N PHE A 87 14.28 3.98 6.79
CA PHE A 87 14.10 5.27 6.11
C PHE A 87 12.59 5.65 6.02
N PRO A 88 12.24 6.94 6.07
CA PRO A 88 13.10 8.10 6.31
C PRO A 88 13.50 8.23 7.78
N LEU A 89 14.66 8.82 8.06
CA LEU A 89 15.11 9.07 9.46
C LEU A 89 14.20 10.08 10.16
N ARG A 90 13.69 11.07 9.42
CA ARG A 90 12.67 12.01 9.88
C ARG A 90 11.36 11.63 9.24
N LYS A 91 10.48 11.02 10.02
CA LYS A 91 9.14 10.63 9.58
C LYS A 91 8.27 11.87 9.34
N VAL A 92 7.33 11.75 8.40
CA VAL A 92 6.23 12.70 8.20
C VAL A 92 4.96 12.02 8.69
N ASN A 93 4.21 12.67 9.59
CA ASN A 93 3.01 12.04 10.14
C ASN A 93 2.01 11.71 9.03
N SER A 94 1.71 10.43 8.88
CA SER A 94 0.51 9.96 8.18
C SER A 94 -0.72 10.19 9.07
N ASP A 95 -1.92 10.03 8.53
CA ASP A 95 -3.12 10.05 9.38
C ASP A 95 -3.11 8.86 10.35
N ILE A 96 -2.57 7.72 9.90
CA ILE A 96 -2.41 6.51 10.71
C ILE A 96 -1.02 5.93 10.45
N ASP A 97 -0.16 5.97 11.45
CA ASP A 97 1.17 5.36 11.44
C ASP A 97 1.24 4.19 12.42
N ILE A 98 1.70 3.04 11.96
CA ILE A 98 1.96 1.85 12.78
C ILE A 98 3.45 1.50 12.66
N PRO A 99 4.31 2.13 13.47
CA PRO A 99 5.73 1.83 13.49
C PRO A 99 5.98 0.50 14.22
N LEU A 100 6.57 -0.45 13.53
CA LEU A 100 6.88 -1.78 14.07
C LEU A 100 8.37 -1.88 14.44
N PRO A 101 8.72 -2.67 15.47
CA PRO A 101 10.09 -2.99 15.81
C PRO A 101 10.82 -3.72 14.68
N ASP A 102 12.14 -3.51 14.59
CA ASP A 102 12.99 -4.32 13.71
C ASP A 102 12.82 -5.81 14.03
N GLY A 103 12.81 -6.64 13.00
CA GLY A 103 12.65 -8.09 13.16
C GLY A 103 11.22 -8.54 13.41
N THR A 104 10.20 -7.66 13.35
CA THR A 104 8.79 -8.09 13.45
C THR A 104 8.47 -9.15 12.40
N GLU A 105 7.90 -10.26 12.82
CA GLU A 105 7.55 -11.42 12.02
C GLU A 105 6.06 -11.41 11.60
N ASP A 106 5.68 -12.41 10.80
CA ASP A 106 4.37 -12.52 10.15
C ASP A 106 3.19 -12.30 11.11
N GLN A 107 3.18 -12.95 12.28
CA GLN A 107 2.04 -12.92 13.19
C GLN A 107 1.76 -11.51 13.71
N ASP A 108 2.78 -10.85 14.25
CA ASP A 108 2.64 -9.51 14.85
C ASP A 108 2.36 -8.46 13.77
N TYR A 109 2.98 -8.62 12.60
CA TYR A 109 2.73 -7.74 11.45
C TYR A 109 1.28 -7.84 10.96
N LEU A 110 0.78 -9.06 10.79
CA LEU A 110 -0.60 -9.29 10.34
C LEU A 110 -1.63 -8.85 11.38
N ALA A 111 -1.34 -9.04 12.67
CA ALA A 111 -2.18 -8.55 13.75
C ALA A 111 -2.27 -7.02 13.74
N ALA A 112 -1.15 -6.32 13.58
CA ALA A 112 -1.11 -4.85 13.53
C ALA A 112 -2.00 -4.27 12.42
N ILE A 113 -2.07 -4.94 11.26
CA ILE A 113 -2.96 -4.53 10.16
C ILE A 113 -4.40 -4.93 10.47
N GLY A 114 -4.61 -6.19 10.91
CA GLY A 114 -5.92 -6.77 11.14
C GLY A 114 -6.72 -6.07 12.24
N ASP A 115 -6.03 -5.54 13.24
CA ASP A 115 -6.64 -4.82 14.36
C ASP A 115 -7.12 -3.41 14.00
N GLN A 116 -6.58 -2.80 12.94
CA GLN A 116 -6.87 -1.40 12.62
C GLN A 116 -7.55 -1.20 11.26
N LEU A 117 -7.08 -1.88 10.20
CA LEU A 117 -7.58 -1.62 8.85
C LEU A 117 -9.09 -1.81 8.68
N PRO A 118 -9.74 -2.84 9.26
CA PRO A 118 -11.19 -3.00 9.16
C PRO A 118 -11.96 -1.79 9.71
N ASP A 119 -11.57 -1.30 10.89
CA ASP A 119 -12.23 -0.15 11.54
C ASP A 119 -12.02 1.14 10.73
N VAL A 120 -10.82 1.33 10.20
CA VAL A 120 -10.51 2.47 9.31
C VAL A 120 -11.40 2.45 8.07
N LEU A 121 -11.56 1.29 7.42
CA LEU A 121 -12.43 1.14 6.25
C LEU A 121 -13.90 1.42 6.59
N ASP A 122 -14.38 0.96 7.75
CA ASP A 122 -15.77 1.15 8.18
C ASP A 122 -16.08 2.60 8.55
N GLN A 123 -15.12 3.30 9.16
CA GLN A 123 -15.26 4.71 9.55
C GLN A 123 -15.14 5.65 8.35
N LEU A 124 -14.14 5.45 7.51
CA LEU A 124 -13.85 6.33 6.36
C LEU A 124 -14.79 6.08 5.19
N ARG A 125 -15.13 4.83 4.92
CA ARG A 125 -15.88 4.39 3.73
C ARG A 125 -15.29 4.97 2.46
N PRO A 126 -13.99 4.73 2.17
CA PRO A 126 -13.35 5.29 0.99
C PRO A 126 -13.99 4.69 -0.27
N GLN A 127 -14.01 5.48 -1.35
CA GLN A 127 -14.51 5.02 -2.64
C GLN A 127 -13.43 4.32 -3.48
N LEU A 128 -12.17 4.42 -3.03
CA LEU A 128 -11.02 3.74 -3.64
C LEU A 128 -9.94 3.54 -2.58
N VAL A 129 -9.32 2.37 -2.61
CA VAL A 129 -8.06 2.10 -1.91
C VAL A 129 -6.92 2.05 -2.94
N LEU A 130 -5.86 2.82 -2.69
CA LEU A 130 -4.57 2.68 -3.36
C LEU A 130 -3.65 1.89 -2.43
N PHE A 131 -3.30 0.68 -2.83
CA PHE A 131 -2.52 -0.23 -2.00
C PHE A 131 -1.09 -0.36 -2.51
N ASN A 132 -0.13 0.16 -1.74
CA ASN A 132 1.31 -0.04 -1.97
C ASN A 132 1.74 -1.36 -1.33
N ALA A 133 1.96 -2.38 -2.17
CA ALA A 133 2.27 -3.75 -1.79
C ALA A 133 3.78 -4.05 -1.85
N GLY A 134 4.62 -3.14 -1.32
CA GLY A 134 6.07 -3.33 -1.24
C GLY A 134 6.44 -4.71 -0.68
N VAL A 135 7.48 -5.35 -1.22
CA VAL A 135 7.94 -6.67 -0.77
C VAL A 135 9.18 -6.62 0.09
N ASP A 136 9.65 -5.44 0.37
CA ASP A 136 10.80 -5.15 1.25
C ASP A 136 10.55 -5.37 2.77
N PRO A 137 9.31 -5.63 3.28
CA PRO A 137 9.17 -6.22 4.60
C PRO A 137 9.69 -7.66 4.72
N HIS A 138 10.07 -8.31 3.61
CA HIS A 138 10.58 -9.68 3.62
C HIS A 138 11.93 -9.78 4.33
N ARG A 139 12.14 -10.89 5.06
CA ARG A 139 13.36 -11.16 5.88
C ARG A 139 14.68 -11.14 5.10
N ASP A 140 14.64 -11.43 3.80
CA ASP A 140 15.84 -11.43 2.94
C ASP A 140 16.00 -10.12 2.17
N ASP A 141 15.18 -9.12 2.41
CA ASP A 141 15.36 -7.81 1.79
C ASP A 141 16.63 -7.13 2.32
N ARG A 142 17.34 -6.44 1.43
CA ARG A 142 18.63 -5.82 1.78
C ARG A 142 18.50 -4.49 2.52
N LEU A 143 17.36 -3.82 2.40
CA LEU A 143 17.10 -2.52 3.00
C LEU A 143 16.02 -2.59 4.07
N GLY A 144 15.12 -3.55 3.98
CA GLY A 144 14.05 -3.79 4.95
C GLY A 144 14.58 -4.35 6.27
N ARG A 145 13.93 -3.96 7.37
CA ARG A 145 14.27 -4.42 8.72
C ARG A 145 13.16 -5.23 9.40
N LEU A 146 12.12 -5.58 8.67
CA LEU A 146 11.12 -6.55 9.11
C LEU A 146 11.52 -7.95 8.65
N HIS A 147 10.89 -8.99 9.19
CA HIS A 147 11.26 -10.38 8.92
C HIS A 147 10.08 -11.22 8.41
N LEU A 148 9.30 -10.69 7.49
CA LEU A 148 8.20 -11.44 6.91
C LEU A 148 8.68 -12.59 6.02
N SER A 149 7.91 -13.66 6.00
CA SER A 149 8.04 -14.75 5.04
C SER A 149 7.28 -14.45 3.74
N ASN A 150 7.47 -15.29 2.72
CA ASN A 150 6.64 -15.24 1.51
C ASN A 150 5.14 -15.50 1.82
N ASP A 151 4.87 -16.38 2.78
CA ASP A 151 3.50 -16.65 3.23
C ASP A 151 2.92 -15.45 4.00
N GLY A 152 3.74 -14.79 4.82
CA GLY A 152 3.38 -13.54 5.49
C GLY A 152 2.99 -12.44 4.49
N LEU A 153 3.78 -12.24 3.44
CA LEU A 153 3.45 -11.31 2.35
C LEU A 153 2.12 -11.69 1.65
N LEU A 154 1.93 -12.97 1.36
CA LEU A 154 0.68 -13.45 0.74
C LEU A 154 -0.53 -13.23 1.64
N MET A 155 -0.40 -13.54 2.93
CA MET A 155 -1.47 -13.34 3.92
C MET A 155 -1.79 -11.84 4.10
N ARG A 156 -0.78 -10.97 4.11
CA ARG A 156 -0.92 -9.52 4.13
C ARG A 156 -1.76 -9.02 2.95
N ASP A 157 -1.39 -9.42 1.74
CA ASP A 157 -2.07 -8.98 0.54
C ASP A 157 -3.53 -9.48 0.51
N ARG A 158 -3.75 -10.75 0.89
CA ARG A 158 -5.10 -11.30 1.04
C ARG A 158 -5.94 -10.54 2.07
N LEU A 159 -5.36 -10.19 3.23
CA LEU A 159 -6.04 -9.47 4.29
C LEU A 159 -6.53 -8.10 3.79
N VAL A 160 -5.66 -7.34 3.14
CA VAL A 160 -6.03 -6.01 2.61
C VAL A 160 -7.11 -6.13 1.54
N LEU A 161 -6.91 -7.02 0.57
CA LEU A 161 -7.85 -7.20 -0.54
C LEU A 161 -9.21 -7.72 -0.05
N ASP A 162 -9.23 -8.72 0.82
CA ASP A 162 -10.45 -9.27 1.41
C ASP A 162 -11.21 -8.21 2.22
N ALA A 163 -10.52 -7.46 3.08
CA ALA A 163 -11.12 -6.41 3.88
C ALA A 163 -11.82 -5.33 3.03
N CYS A 164 -11.22 -4.95 1.92
CA CYS A 164 -11.78 -3.97 0.99
C CYS A 164 -12.94 -4.56 0.17
N LEU A 165 -12.74 -5.72 -0.45
CA LEU A 165 -13.70 -6.30 -1.40
C LEU A 165 -14.99 -6.77 -0.71
N ARG A 166 -14.92 -7.26 0.55
CA ARG A 166 -16.13 -7.52 1.38
C ARG A 166 -16.99 -6.28 1.57
N ARG A 167 -16.37 -5.11 1.59
CA ARG A 167 -17.03 -3.81 1.72
C ARG A 167 -17.40 -3.18 0.37
N LYS A 168 -17.13 -3.89 -0.73
CA LYS A 168 -17.29 -3.41 -2.10
C LYS A 168 -16.47 -2.14 -2.37
N ILE A 169 -15.34 -2.00 -1.72
CA ILE A 169 -14.40 -0.90 -1.92
C ILE A 169 -13.40 -1.33 -3.00
N PRO A 170 -13.31 -0.63 -4.14
CA PRO A 170 -12.34 -0.91 -5.19
C PRO A 170 -10.91 -0.76 -4.72
N VAL A 171 -10.00 -1.63 -5.22
CA VAL A 171 -8.58 -1.60 -4.87
C VAL A 171 -7.71 -1.53 -6.12
N ALA A 172 -6.82 -0.54 -6.17
CA ALA A 172 -5.73 -0.47 -7.14
C ALA A 172 -4.41 -0.73 -6.43
N THR A 173 -3.67 -1.77 -6.84
CA THR A 173 -2.37 -2.09 -6.24
C THR A 173 -1.21 -1.55 -7.06
N VAL A 174 -0.13 -1.20 -6.38
CA VAL A 174 1.20 -0.94 -6.94
C VAL A 174 2.21 -1.85 -6.24
N ILE A 175 3.35 -2.14 -6.88
CA ILE A 175 4.28 -3.17 -6.38
C ILE A 175 5.25 -2.70 -5.30
N GLY A 176 5.45 -1.38 -5.12
CA GLY A 176 6.29 -0.83 -4.06
C GLY A 176 7.76 -1.21 -4.12
N GLY A 177 8.44 -1.07 -2.98
CA GLY A 177 9.84 -1.44 -2.80
C GLY A 177 10.11 -2.94 -2.76
N GLY A 178 11.38 -3.25 -2.95
CA GLY A 178 11.94 -4.58 -2.90
C GLY A 178 13.38 -4.55 -3.41
N TYR A 179 14.32 -5.02 -2.59
CA TYR A 179 15.75 -4.83 -2.81
C TYR A 179 16.53 -6.14 -2.63
N ASP A 180 16.48 -6.98 -3.64
CA ASP A 180 17.15 -8.28 -3.66
C ASP A 180 17.69 -8.60 -5.06
N ASN A 181 18.27 -9.79 -5.25
CA ASN A 181 18.57 -10.33 -6.55
C ASN A 181 17.30 -10.46 -7.39
N LEU A 182 17.42 -10.29 -8.69
CA LEU A 182 16.28 -10.17 -9.61
C LEU A 182 15.31 -11.35 -9.52
N GLU A 183 15.82 -12.59 -9.51
CA GLU A 183 14.97 -13.78 -9.55
C GLU A 183 14.07 -13.94 -8.30
N PRO A 184 14.60 -13.91 -7.05
CA PRO A 184 13.74 -13.96 -5.86
C PRO A 184 12.84 -12.72 -5.75
N LEU A 185 13.31 -11.55 -6.16
CA LEU A 185 12.54 -10.31 -6.14
C LEU A 185 11.30 -10.39 -7.04
N VAL A 186 11.46 -10.86 -8.27
CA VAL A 186 10.33 -11.05 -9.20
C VAL A 186 9.30 -12.03 -8.63
N ARG A 187 9.76 -13.12 -8.01
CA ARG A 187 8.86 -14.10 -7.36
C ARG A 187 8.06 -13.48 -6.21
N ARG A 188 8.69 -12.59 -5.43
CA ARG A 188 8.02 -11.87 -4.33
C ARG A 188 7.01 -10.85 -4.88
N HIS A 189 7.39 -10.03 -5.83
CA HIS A 189 6.44 -9.10 -6.46
C HIS A 189 5.25 -9.80 -7.14
N ALA A 190 5.41 -11.05 -7.58
CA ALA A 190 4.32 -11.85 -8.12
C ALA A 190 3.28 -12.27 -7.04
N ILE A 191 3.58 -12.11 -5.74
CA ILE A 191 2.69 -12.53 -4.65
C ILE A 191 1.38 -11.73 -4.69
N VAL A 192 1.44 -10.41 -4.82
CA VAL A 192 0.24 -9.56 -4.86
C VAL A 192 -0.68 -9.92 -6.03
N PHE A 193 -0.12 -10.31 -7.18
CA PHE A 193 -0.92 -10.74 -8.34
C PHE A 193 -1.60 -12.08 -8.10
N ARG A 194 -0.95 -13.01 -7.39
CA ARG A 194 -1.57 -14.28 -6.96
C ARG A 194 -2.70 -14.03 -5.99
N ALA A 195 -2.48 -13.22 -4.95
CA ALA A 195 -3.52 -12.82 -4.01
C ALA A 195 -4.69 -12.16 -4.73
N ALA A 196 -4.42 -11.23 -5.65
CA ALA A 196 -5.45 -10.55 -6.43
C ALA A 196 -6.26 -11.52 -7.30
N ALA A 197 -5.61 -12.47 -7.99
CA ALA A 197 -6.30 -13.47 -8.81
C ALA A 197 -7.19 -14.40 -7.97
N GLU A 198 -6.76 -14.78 -6.77
CA GLU A 198 -7.56 -15.56 -5.83
C GLU A 198 -8.78 -14.78 -5.35
N GLN A 199 -8.58 -13.52 -4.93
CA GLN A 199 -9.67 -12.66 -4.46
C GLN A 199 -10.65 -12.32 -5.59
N ALA A 200 -10.17 -12.05 -6.81
CA ALA A 200 -11.04 -11.81 -7.95
C ALA A 200 -11.99 -12.98 -8.22
N ARG A 201 -11.49 -14.22 -8.10
CA ARG A 201 -12.34 -15.44 -8.21
C ARG A 201 -13.32 -15.55 -7.05
N LEU A 202 -12.87 -15.32 -5.82
CA LEU A 202 -13.71 -15.44 -4.61
C LEU A 202 -14.88 -14.44 -4.64
N PHE A 203 -14.64 -13.23 -5.12
CA PHE A 203 -15.64 -12.16 -5.20
C PHE A 203 -16.34 -12.07 -6.56
N ASN A 204 -16.09 -13.00 -7.50
CA ASN A 204 -16.65 -13.03 -8.85
C ASN A 204 -16.47 -11.69 -9.59
N LEU A 205 -15.27 -11.10 -9.50
CA LEU A 205 -14.94 -9.90 -10.25
C LEU A 205 -14.71 -10.24 -11.72
N ALA A 206 -15.20 -9.38 -12.63
CA ALA A 206 -15.14 -9.60 -14.07
C ALA A 206 -13.75 -9.26 -14.66
#